data_5ed7039ebc27a29cf32c56eafbc2e9d1
#
_entry.id   5ed7039ebc27a29cf32c56eafbc2e9d1
#
_cell.length_a   1.000
_cell.length_b   1.000
_cell.length_c   1.000
_cell.angle_alpha   90.00
_cell.angle_beta   90.00
_cell.angle_gamma   90.00
#
_symmetry.space_group_name_H-M   'P 1'
#
loop_
_entity.id
_entity.type
_entity.pdbx_description
1 polymer ?
#
loop_
_entity_poly.entity_id
_entity_poly.type
_entity_poly.pdbx_seq_one_letter_code
_entity_poly.pdbx_strand_id
1 'polypeptide(L)'
;MKWKPQLSAAENARAALPGLAEEYFAAGRKAASHGKSPKELHHFRLKTKHFRYALEMFRSLYGRRLDPQIRRLQEVQRILGKMSDLHSIRGLIDGNPDLARKLEQAARARAKEFRTYWKKTFDAPRQLRAWKARLS
;
A
#
# COMPACT_ATOMS: atom_id res chain seq x y z
N MET A 1 15.58 1.31 6.18
CA MET A 1 16.36 0.08 6.01
C MET A 1 17.82 0.35 6.29
N LYS A 2 18.42 -0.39 7.19
CA LYS A 2 19.85 -0.23 7.47
C LYS A 2 20.66 -1.12 6.54
N TRP A 3 21.39 -0.50 5.65
CA TRP A 3 22.31 -1.21 4.75
C TRP A 3 23.59 -1.58 5.48
N LYS A 4 24.01 -2.82 5.38
CA LYS A 4 25.28 -3.32 5.94
C LYS A 4 26.27 -3.56 4.80
N PRO A 5 27.31 -2.70 4.66
CA PRO A 5 28.25 -2.80 3.56
C PRO A 5 29.02 -4.13 3.49
N GLN A 6 29.18 -4.81 4.63
CA GLN A 6 29.89 -6.08 4.70
C GLN A 6 29.07 -7.25 4.15
N LEU A 7 27.77 -7.08 3.96
CA LEU A 7 26.88 -8.11 3.42
C LEU A 7 26.64 -7.86 1.92
N SER A 8 26.34 -8.93 1.18
CA SER A 8 25.91 -8.82 -0.20
C SER A 8 24.54 -8.14 -0.28
N ALA A 9 24.17 -7.69 -1.49
CA ALA A 9 22.83 -7.12 -1.71
C ALA A 9 21.72 -8.13 -1.35
N ALA A 10 21.90 -9.40 -1.71
CA ALA A 10 20.94 -10.45 -1.38
C ALA A 10 20.81 -10.65 0.13
N GLU A 11 21.91 -10.67 0.85
CA GLU A 11 21.92 -10.80 2.31
C GLU A 11 21.26 -9.60 2.99
N ASN A 12 21.54 -8.38 2.52
CA ASN A 12 20.90 -7.17 3.02
C ASN A 12 19.37 -7.21 2.79
N ALA A 13 18.93 -7.62 1.59
CA ALA A 13 17.51 -7.73 1.28
C ALA A 13 16.81 -8.74 2.17
N ARG A 14 17.38 -9.94 2.33
CA ARG A 14 16.79 -10.99 3.17
C ARG A 14 16.75 -10.61 4.65
N ALA A 15 17.69 -9.81 5.10
CA ALA A 15 17.72 -9.34 6.47
C ALA A 15 16.68 -8.22 6.73
N ALA A 16 16.40 -7.39 5.75
CA ALA A 16 15.60 -6.17 5.94
C ALA A 16 14.16 -6.27 5.44
N LEU A 17 13.91 -6.94 4.31
CA LEU A 17 12.59 -6.94 3.67
C LEU A 17 11.49 -7.62 4.48
N PRO A 18 11.74 -8.75 5.20
CA PRO A 18 10.69 -9.31 6.06
C PRO A 18 10.17 -8.34 7.12
N GLY A 19 11.05 -7.56 7.74
CA GLY A 19 10.69 -6.53 8.71
C GLY A 19 9.90 -5.39 8.08
N LEU A 20 10.26 -4.98 6.87
CA LEU A 20 9.51 -3.96 6.12
C LEU A 20 8.10 -4.46 5.78
N ALA A 21 7.95 -5.74 5.42
CA ALA A 21 6.64 -6.33 5.18
C ALA A 21 5.78 -6.29 6.45
N GLU A 22 6.34 -6.64 7.60
CA GLU A 22 5.64 -6.61 8.87
C GLU A 22 5.17 -5.20 9.22
N GLU A 23 6.03 -4.21 9.08
CA GLU A 23 5.70 -2.79 9.29
C GLU A 23 4.61 -2.32 8.33
N TYR A 24 4.70 -2.71 7.06
CA TYR A 24 3.72 -2.34 6.05
C TYR A 24 2.35 -2.94 6.37
N PHE A 25 2.29 -4.22 6.73
CA PHE A 25 1.02 -4.87 7.11
C PHE A 25 0.40 -4.21 8.34
N ALA A 26 1.21 -3.88 9.34
CA ALA A 26 0.71 -3.17 10.54
C ALA A 26 0.13 -1.80 10.17
N ALA A 27 0.81 -1.05 9.32
CA ALA A 27 0.32 0.24 8.83
C ALA A 27 -0.97 0.09 8.01
N GLY A 28 -1.05 -0.96 7.18
CA GLY A 28 -2.23 -1.25 6.38
C GLY A 28 -3.45 -1.63 7.20
N ARG A 29 -3.28 -2.43 8.22
CA ARG A 29 -4.36 -2.76 9.17
C ARG A 29 -4.92 -1.52 9.84
N LYS A 30 -4.06 -0.60 10.21
CA LYS A 30 -4.44 0.68 10.77
C LYS A 30 -5.19 1.55 9.75
N ALA A 31 -4.64 1.66 8.53
CA ALA A 31 -5.25 2.42 7.44
C ALA A 31 -6.61 1.85 7.02
N ALA A 32 -6.80 0.54 7.11
CA ALA A 32 -8.04 -0.15 6.74
C ALA A 32 -9.11 -0.11 7.85
N SER A 33 -8.84 0.50 8.99
CA SER A 33 -9.85 0.70 10.03
C SER A 33 -10.78 1.86 9.63
N HIS A 34 -11.99 1.89 10.21
CA HIS A 34 -12.97 2.94 9.94
C HIS A 34 -12.51 4.32 10.43
N GLY A 35 -13.01 5.36 9.80
CA GLY A 35 -12.82 6.74 10.24
C GLY A 35 -11.48 7.35 9.87
N LYS A 36 -10.74 6.76 8.95
CA LYS A 36 -9.47 7.34 8.51
C LYS A 36 -9.68 8.54 7.60
N SER A 37 -8.91 9.61 7.85
CA SER A 37 -8.94 10.82 7.04
C SER A 37 -8.27 10.61 5.68
N PRO A 38 -8.57 11.45 4.67
CA PRO A 38 -7.86 11.42 3.41
C PRO A 38 -6.34 11.56 3.55
N LYS A 39 -5.91 12.37 4.51
CA LYS A 39 -4.48 12.57 4.79
C LYS A 39 -3.81 11.29 5.29
N GLU A 40 -4.47 10.56 6.19
CA GLU A 40 -3.96 9.28 6.71
C GLU A 40 -3.85 8.23 5.60
N LEU A 41 -4.86 8.17 4.72
CA LEU A 41 -4.85 7.25 3.59
C LEU A 41 -3.80 7.64 2.56
N HIS A 42 -3.56 8.93 2.36
CA HIS A 42 -2.48 9.43 1.50
C HIS A 42 -1.11 9.02 2.06
N HIS A 43 -0.90 9.12 3.37
CA HIS A 43 0.32 8.65 4.00
C HIS A 43 0.55 7.16 3.78
N PHE A 44 -0.51 6.37 3.89
CA PHE A 44 -0.41 4.94 3.61
C PHE A 44 -0.12 4.66 2.14
N ARG A 45 -0.69 5.44 1.23
CA ARG A 45 -0.38 5.35 -0.19
C ARG A 45 1.12 5.56 -0.46
N LEU A 46 1.73 6.55 0.21
CA LEU A 46 3.18 6.79 0.10
C LEU A 46 3.99 5.61 0.64
N LYS A 47 3.59 5.04 1.76
CA LYS A 47 4.23 3.83 2.30
C LYS A 47 4.13 2.66 1.32
N THR A 48 2.99 2.49 0.69
CA THR A 48 2.76 1.46 -0.34
C THR A 48 3.73 1.65 -1.51
N LYS A 49 3.85 2.88 -1.98
CA LYS A 49 4.75 3.24 -3.07
C LYS A 49 6.21 2.94 -2.72
N HIS A 50 6.65 3.33 -1.53
CA HIS A 50 8.02 3.09 -1.07
C HIS A 50 8.31 1.60 -0.93
N PHE A 51 7.39 0.82 -0.37
CA PHE A 51 7.57 -0.62 -0.24
C PHE A 51 7.61 -1.30 -1.61
N ARG A 52 6.74 -0.89 -2.53
CA ARG A 52 6.78 -1.41 -3.90
C ARG A 52 8.12 -1.15 -4.57
N TYR A 53 8.66 0.06 -4.44
CA TYR A 53 9.95 0.41 -5.01
C TYR A 53 11.08 -0.42 -4.41
N ALA A 54 11.03 -0.67 -3.10
CA ALA A 54 12.02 -1.54 -2.46
C ALA A 54 11.98 -2.95 -3.03
N LEU A 55 10.79 -3.53 -3.22
CA LEU A 55 10.65 -4.86 -3.84
C LEU A 55 11.12 -4.86 -5.29
N GLU A 56 10.81 -3.83 -6.07
CA GLU A 56 11.25 -3.71 -7.45
C GLU A 56 12.78 -3.58 -7.55
N MET A 57 13.39 -2.85 -6.64
CA MET A 57 14.85 -2.70 -6.60
C MET A 57 15.55 -4.04 -6.36
N PHE A 58 14.98 -4.89 -5.53
CA PHE A 58 15.56 -6.20 -5.21
C PHE A 58 14.98 -7.35 -6.03
N ARG A 59 14.11 -7.07 -7.00
CA ARG A 59 13.44 -8.08 -7.80
C ARG A 59 14.43 -9.04 -8.48
N SER A 60 15.55 -8.53 -8.99
CA SER A 60 16.56 -9.34 -9.66
C SER A 60 17.17 -10.42 -8.75
N LEU A 61 17.18 -10.18 -7.43
CA LEU A 61 17.75 -11.11 -6.45
C LEU A 61 16.78 -12.23 -6.07
N TYR A 62 15.48 -12.01 -6.25
CA TYR A 62 14.42 -12.96 -5.91
C TYR A 62 13.79 -13.61 -7.14
N GLY A 63 14.13 -13.11 -8.34
CA GLY A 63 13.47 -13.52 -9.58
C GLY A 63 12.00 -13.16 -9.58
N ARG A 64 11.18 -13.95 -10.26
CA ARG A 64 9.73 -13.68 -10.38
C ARG A 64 8.93 -13.99 -9.11
N ARG A 65 9.59 -14.43 -8.05
CA ARG A 65 8.94 -14.73 -6.77
C ARG A 65 8.21 -13.52 -6.18
N LEU A 66 8.68 -12.31 -6.47
CA LEU A 66 8.09 -11.07 -5.95
C LEU A 66 7.01 -10.49 -6.86
N ASP A 67 6.79 -11.01 -8.06
CA ASP A 67 5.81 -10.46 -8.99
C ASP A 67 4.38 -10.42 -8.43
N PRO A 68 3.86 -11.47 -7.76
CA PRO A 68 2.54 -11.39 -7.15
C PRO A 68 2.44 -10.31 -6.08
N GLN A 69 3.47 -10.14 -5.25
CA GLN A 69 3.51 -9.13 -4.20
C GLN A 69 3.52 -7.71 -4.79
N ILE A 70 4.33 -7.50 -5.81
CA ILE A 70 4.39 -6.21 -6.51
C ILE A 70 3.04 -5.86 -7.12
N ARG A 71 2.35 -6.83 -7.76
CA ARG A 71 1.02 -6.60 -8.32
C ARG A 71 -0.01 -6.24 -7.25
N ARG A 72 0.05 -6.86 -6.08
CA ARG A 72 -0.86 -6.53 -4.97
C ARG A 72 -0.62 -5.12 -4.44
N LEU A 73 0.63 -4.70 -4.35
CA LEU A 73 0.97 -3.33 -3.96
C LEU A 73 0.50 -2.32 -5.01
N GLN A 74 0.62 -2.65 -6.28
CA GLN A 74 0.11 -1.82 -7.38
C GLN A 74 -1.41 -1.65 -7.28
N GLU A 75 -2.13 -2.71 -6.90
CA GLU A 75 -3.59 -2.64 -6.74
C GLU A 75 -4.00 -1.72 -5.58
N VAL A 76 -3.35 -1.84 -4.43
CA VAL A 76 -3.55 -0.91 -3.30
C VAL A 76 -3.30 0.52 -3.76
N GLN A 77 -2.21 0.74 -4.48
CA GLN A 77 -1.83 2.06 -4.98
C GLN A 77 -2.86 2.62 -5.96
N ARG A 78 -3.42 1.77 -6.83
CA ARG A 78 -4.47 2.15 -7.78
C ARG A 78 -5.73 2.62 -7.06
N ILE A 79 -6.20 1.85 -6.09
CA ILE A 79 -7.43 2.17 -5.33
C ILE A 79 -7.26 3.49 -4.57
N LEU A 80 -6.17 3.64 -3.83
CA LEU A 80 -5.88 4.84 -3.05
C LEU A 80 -5.59 6.05 -3.95
N GLY A 81 -5.00 5.83 -5.13
CA GLY A 81 -4.75 6.88 -6.11
C GLY A 81 -6.04 7.49 -6.62
N LYS A 82 -7.04 6.68 -6.95
CA LYS A 82 -8.36 7.17 -7.40
C LYS A 82 -9.04 8.02 -6.34
N MET A 83 -8.93 7.62 -5.07
CA MET A 83 -9.49 8.40 -3.96
C MET A 83 -8.78 9.75 -3.83
N SER A 84 -7.45 9.76 -3.94
CA SER A 84 -6.65 10.99 -3.89
C SER A 84 -7.01 11.95 -5.02
N ASP A 85 -7.23 11.43 -6.23
CA ASP A 85 -7.64 12.24 -7.39
C ASP A 85 -9.01 12.90 -7.15
N LEU A 86 -9.96 12.18 -6.57
CA LEU A 86 -11.29 12.72 -6.23
C LEU A 86 -11.19 13.88 -5.24
N HIS A 87 -10.32 13.75 -4.23
CA HIS A 87 -10.09 14.84 -3.27
C HIS A 87 -9.43 16.05 -3.91
N SER A 88 -8.51 15.85 -4.84
CA SER A 88 -7.87 16.94 -5.59
C SER A 88 -8.87 17.69 -6.44
N ILE A 89 -9.78 16.98 -7.14
CA ILE A 89 -10.84 17.58 -7.95
C ILE A 89 -11.79 18.38 -7.07
N ARG A 90 -12.13 17.87 -5.89
CA ARG A 90 -13.02 18.57 -4.95
C ARG A 90 -12.48 19.96 -4.58
N GLY A 91 -11.17 20.08 -4.38
CA GLY A 91 -10.52 21.36 -4.08
C GLY A 91 -10.62 22.39 -5.20
N LEU A 92 -10.91 21.96 -6.43
CA LEU A 92 -11.07 22.84 -7.60
C LEU A 92 -12.52 23.25 -7.85
N ILE A 93 -13.49 22.63 -7.15
CA ILE A 93 -14.92 22.85 -7.41
C ILE A 93 -15.54 23.53 -6.20
N ASP A 94 -15.29 24.82 -6.06
CA ASP A 94 -15.93 25.64 -5.05
C ASP A 94 -17.29 26.10 -5.54
N GLY A 95 -18.29 26.07 -4.64
CA GLY A 95 -19.59 26.64 -4.88
C GLY A 95 -20.62 25.74 -5.56
N ASN A 96 -20.35 24.45 -5.75
CA ASN A 96 -21.34 23.49 -6.26
C ASN A 96 -21.56 22.36 -5.23
N PRO A 97 -22.55 22.50 -4.31
CA PRO A 97 -22.79 21.53 -3.26
C PRO A 97 -23.15 20.13 -3.76
N ASP A 98 -23.90 20.02 -4.86
CA ASP A 98 -24.31 18.74 -5.41
C ASP A 98 -23.12 17.95 -5.95
N LEU A 99 -22.24 18.62 -6.67
CA LEU A 99 -21.04 18.00 -7.22
C LEU A 99 -20.07 17.61 -6.10
N ALA A 100 -19.90 18.49 -5.10
CA ALA A 100 -19.07 18.19 -3.93
C ALA A 100 -19.55 16.94 -3.20
N ARG A 101 -20.87 16.79 -3.04
CA ARG A 101 -21.47 15.60 -2.40
C ARG A 101 -21.22 14.34 -3.23
N LYS A 102 -21.34 14.41 -4.56
CA LYS A 102 -21.07 13.28 -5.44
C LYS A 102 -19.60 12.85 -5.36
N LEU A 103 -18.68 13.80 -5.30
CA LEU A 103 -17.26 13.52 -5.15
C LEU A 103 -16.95 12.88 -3.80
N GLU A 104 -17.59 13.35 -2.72
CA GLU A 104 -17.46 12.72 -1.40
C GLU A 104 -17.96 11.29 -1.38
N GLN A 105 -19.10 11.02 -2.00
CA GLN A 105 -19.66 9.68 -2.11
C GLN A 105 -18.73 8.77 -2.90
N ALA A 106 -18.16 9.27 -3.99
CA ALA A 106 -17.19 8.51 -4.79
C ALA A 106 -15.92 8.21 -3.98
N ALA A 107 -15.42 9.18 -3.21
CA ALA A 107 -14.25 8.99 -2.35
C ALA A 107 -14.51 7.95 -1.26
N ARG A 108 -15.69 7.98 -0.64
CA ARG A 108 -16.10 6.98 0.36
C ARG A 108 -16.20 5.59 -0.25
N ALA A 109 -16.69 5.48 -1.49
CA ALA A 109 -16.75 4.21 -2.20
C ALA A 109 -15.34 3.66 -2.44
N ARG A 110 -14.37 4.50 -2.78
CA ARG A 110 -12.97 4.08 -2.95
C ARG A 110 -12.33 3.68 -1.63
N ALA A 111 -12.61 4.39 -0.55
CA ALA A 111 -12.14 4.03 0.78
C ALA A 111 -12.68 2.66 1.21
N LYS A 112 -13.97 2.40 0.93
CA LYS A 112 -14.59 1.10 1.20
C LYS A 112 -13.97 0.00 0.35
N GLU A 113 -13.71 0.26 -0.93
CA GLU A 113 -13.03 -0.67 -1.83
C GLU A 113 -11.65 -1.03 -1.29
N PHE A 114 -10.89 -0.04 -0.80
CA PHE A 114 -9.60 -0.29 -0.18
C PHE A 114 -9.72 -1.19 1.05
N ARG A 115 -10.63 -0.86 1.97
CA ARG A 115 -10.82 -1.67 3.20
C ARG A 115 -11.21 -3.11 2.88
N THR A 116 -12.08 -3.29 1.89
CA THR A 116 -12.52 -4.62 1.45
C THR A 116 -11.37 -5.40 0.82
N TYR A 117 -10.64 -4.77 -0.10
CA TYR A 117 -9.47 -5.39 -0.73
C TYR A 117 -8.42 -5.76 0.30
N TRP A 118 -8.13 -4.85 1.24
CA TRP A 118 -7.14 -5.10 2.28
C TRP A 118 -7.51 -6.32 3.12
N LYS A 119 -8.71 -6.33 3.68
CA LYS A 119 -9.14 -7.38 4.61
C LYS A 119 -9.36 -8.73 3.94
N LYS A 120 -9.91 -8.74 2.74
CA LYS A 120 -10.27 -9.99 2.04
C LYS A 120 -9.16 -10.58 1.20
N THR A 121 -8.28 -9.75 0.67
CA THR A 121 -7.25 -10.19 -0.28
C THR A 121 -5.85 -9.96 0.25
N PHE A 122 -5.50 -8.71 0.51
CA PHE A 122 -4.12 -8.36 0.87
C PHE A 122 -3.71 -8.98 2.20
N ASP A 123 -4.48 -8.73 3.25
CA ASP A 123 -4.22 -9.22 4.61
C ASP A 123 -5.16 -10.39 4.97
N ALA A 124 -5.49 -11.23 4.00
CA ALA A 124 -6.21 -12.47 4.25
C ALA A 124 -5.38 -13.37 5.19
N PRO A 125 -6.02 -14.33 5.89
CA PRO A 125 -5.31 -15.18 6.83
C PRO A 125 -4.03 -15.78 6.21
N ARG A 126 -2.93 -15.73 6.97
CA ARG A 126 -1.61 -16.26 6.60
C ARG A 126 -0.85 -15.46 5.53
N GLN A 127 -1.39 -14.34 5.03
CA GLN A 127 -0.71 -13.57 3.98
C GLN A 127 0.59 -12.92 4.48
N LEU A 128 0.58 -12.29 5.64
CA LEU A 128 1.80 -11.73 6.20
C LEU A 128 2.89 -12.79 6.36
N ARG A 129 2.53 -13.95 6.86
CA ARG A 129 3.45 -15.07 7.03
C ARG A 129 4.03 -15.53 5.68
N ALA A 130 3.18 -15.62 4.66
CA ALA A 130 3.60 -16.00 3.31
C ALA A 130 4.55 -14.96 2.70
N TRP A 131 4.29 -13.66 2.90
CA TRP A 131 5.18 -12.60 2.43
C TRP A 131 6.54 -12.68 3.11
N LYS A 132 6.57 -12.83 4.44
CA LYS A 132 7.83 -12.96 5.19
C LYS A 132 8.64 -14.16 4.72
N ALA A 133 7.99 -15.28 4.46
CA ALA A 133 8.65 -16.48 3.96
C ALA A 133 9.28 -16.27 2.57
N ARG A 134 8.58 -15.55 1.68
CA ARG A 134 9.11 -15.23 0.34
C ARG A 134 10.30 -14.28 0.38
N LEU A 135 10.32 -13.37 1.35
CA LEU A 135 11.35 -12.36 1.48
C LEU A 135 12.56 -12.82 2.29
N SER A 136 12.45 -13.94 2.95
CA SER A 136 13.53 -14.51 3.76
C SER A 136 14.63 -15.20 2.94
#